data_4fa60a495021edb50455e35aa7271959
#
_entry.id   4fa60a495021edb50455e35aa7271959
#
_cell.length_a   1.000
_cell.length_b   1.000
_cell.length_c   1.000
_cell.angle_alpha   90.00
_cell.angle_beta   90.00
_cell.angle_gamma   90.00
#
_symmetry.space_group_name_H-M   'P 1'
#
loop_
_entity.id
_entity.type
_entity.pdbx_description
1 polymer ?
#
loop_
_entity_poly.entity_id
_entity_poly.type
_entity_poly.pdbx_seq_one_letter_code
_entity_poly.pdbx_strand_id
1 'polypeptide(L)' 'MTVRNRTAVFGVIESPDGVLLVANRRGRGRLDWTPPGGLVDKGESSLEALTREVREESGLVAADWSTLLYTAEVQFRET' A
#
# COMPACT_ATOMS: atom_id res chain seq x y z
N MET A 1 20.41 15.41 10.40
CA MET A 1 19.10 14.79 10.03
C MET A 1 19.06 14.55 8.52
N THR A 2 18.70 13.35 8.14
CA THR A 2 18.59 12.97 6.74
C THR A 2 17.12 12.83 6.37
N VAL A 3 16.76 13.31 5.18
CA VAL A 3 15.40 13.18 4.64
C VAL A 3 15.47 12.30 3.41
N ARG A 4 14.65 11.27 3.37
CA ARG A 4 14.50 10.40 2.21
C ARG A 4 13.06 10.43 1.74
N ASN A 5 12.88 10.51 0.43
CA ASN A 5 11.57 10.44 -0.18
C ASN A 5 11.31 9.01 -0.67
N ARG A 6 10.16 8.48 -0.32
CA ARG A 6 9.69 7.18 -0.78
C ARG A 6 8.32 7.35 -1.38
N THR A 7 7.98 6.49 -2.31
CA THR A 7 6.65 6.47 -2.91
C THR A 7 5.82 5.41 -2.22
N ALA A 8 4.62 5.80 -1.80
CA ALA A 8 3.64 4.87 -1.27
C ALA A 8 2.53 4.69 -2.30
N VAL A 9 1.97 3.49 -2.36
CA VAL A 9 0.91 3.15 -3.29
C VAL A 9 -0.20 2.43 -2.55
N PHE A 10 -1.46 2.78 -2.84
CA PHE A 10 -2.64 2.15 -2.24
C PHE A 10 -3.64 1.84 -3.33
N GLY A 11 -4.33 0.72 -3.17
CA GLY A 11 -5.31 0.28 -4.14
C GLY A 11 -6.70 0.18 -3.55
N VAL A 12 -7.71 0.36 -4.39
CA VAL A 12 -9.10 0.13 -4.02
C VAL A 12 -9.55 -1.16 -4.70
N ILE A 13 -9.92 -2.15 -3.89
CA ILE A 13 -10.39 -3.44 -4.39
C ILE A 13 -11.82 -3.59 -3.95
N GLU A 14 -12.72 -3.65 -4.93
CA GLU A 14 -14.15 -3.73 -4.68
C GLU A 14 -14.69 -5.12 -5.02
N SER A 15 -15.70 -5.52 -4.26
CA SER A 15 -16.48 -6.71 -4.52
C SER A 15 -17.94 -6.40 -4.22
N PRO A 16 -18.88 -7.32 -4.51
CA PRO A 16 -20.28 -7.11 -4.10
C PRO A 16 -20.45 -6.91 -2.59
N ASP A 17 -19.49 -7.35 -1.79
CA ASP A 17 -19.54 -7.21 -0.34
C ASP A 17 -18.95 -5.91 0.17
N GLY A 18 -18.34 -5.10 -0.70
CA GLY A 18 -17.77 -3.81 -0.33
C GLY A 18 -16.32 -3.66 -0.75
N VAL A 19 -15.61 -2.82 -0.03
CA VAL A 19 -14.21 -2.48 -0.30
C VAL A 19 -13.31 -3.21 0.68
N LEU A 20 -12.23 -3.79 0.18
CA LEU A 20 -11.24 -4.47 1.02
C LEU A 20 -10.44 -3.46 1.85
N LEU A 21 -10.45 -3.66 3.15
CA LEU A 21 -9.55 -2.96 4.06
C LEU A 21 -8.66 -3.98 4.74
N VAL A 22 -7.45 -3.57 5.05
CA VAL A 22 -6.50 -4.39 5.79
C VAL A 22 -6.15 -3.72 7.11
N ALA A 23 -5.90 -4.52 8.12
CA ALA A 23 -5.54 -4.01 9.43
C ALA A 23 -4.03 -3.80 9.50
N ASN A 24 -3.64 -2.62 9.93
CA ASN A 24 -2.23 -2.28 10.12
C ASN A 24 -2.00 -2.01 11.61
N ARG A 25 -1.02 -2.70 12.17
CA ARG A 25 -0.64 -2.47 13.57
C ARG A 25 0.28 -1.27 13.64
N ARG A 26 -0.14 -0.29 14.40
CA ARG A 26 0.64 0.93 14.66
C ARG A 26 1.31 0.85 16.02
N GLY A 27 2.07 1.88 16.36
CA GLY A 27 2.71 1.97 17.66
C GLY A 27 1.72 1.78 18.80
N ARG A 28 2.16 1.18 19.91
CA ARG A 28 1.36 0.87 21.08
C ARG A 28 0.22 -0.11 20.81
N GLY A 29 0.34 -0.93 19.75
CA GLY A 29 -0.64 -1.96 19.46
C GLY A 29 -1.94 -1.47 18.83
N ARG A 30 -2.04 -0.18 18.48
CA ARG A 30 -3.22 0.36 17.81
C ARG A 30 -3.38 -0.27 16.42
N LEU A 31 -4.61 -0.60 16.05
CA LEU A 31 -4.93 -1.09 14.72
C LEU A 31 -5.63 0.01 13.91
N ASP A 32 -5.15 0.23 12.71
CA ASP A 32 -5.79 1.09 11.73
C ASP A 32 -6.24 0.22 10.56
N TRP A 33 -7.41 0.53 10.01
CA TRP A 33 -7.95 -0.15 8.84
C TRP A 33 -7.78 0.76 7.64
N THR A 34 -7.05 0.28 6.64
CA THR A 34 -6.71 1.08 5.46
C THR A 34 -6.91 0.27 4.19
N PRO A 35 -7.04 0.93 3.02
CA PRO A 35 -6.89 0.21 1.77
C PRO A 35 -5.53 -0.49 1.70
N PRO A 36 -5.43 -1.62 1.01
CA PRO A 36 -4.14 -2.32 0.90
C PRO A 36 -3.13 -1.49 0.12
N GLY A 37 -1.88 -1.59 0.51
CA GLY A 37 -0.80 -0.86 -0.13
C GLY A 37 0.43 -0.78 0.74
N GLY A 38 1.37 0.03 0.31
CA GLY A 38 2.61 0.22 1.03
C GLY A 38 3.66 0.93 0.19
N LEU A 39 4.90 0.77 0.56
CA LEU A 39 6.00 1.47 -0.09
C LEU A 39 6.45 0.73 -1.35
N VAL A 40 6.78 1.51 -2.37
CA VAL A 40 7.36 1.00 -3.60
C VAL A 40 8.85 0.74 -3.35
N ASP A 41 9.28 -0.48 -3.62
CA ASP A 41 10.68 -0.85 -3.48
C ASP A 41 11.48 -0.37 -4.68
N LYS A 42 12.78 -0.23 -4.48
CA LYS A 42 13.68 0.18 -5.54
C LYS A 42 13.59 -0.80 -6.72
N GLY A 43 13.38 -0.26 -7.90
CA GLY A 43 13.25 -1.05 -9.11
C GLY A 43 11.86 -1.56 -9.42
N GLU A 44 10.90 -1.35 -8.51
CA GLU A 44 9.50 -1.70 -8.77
C GLU A 44 8.75 -0.55 -9.41
N SER A 45 7.80 -0.88 -10.29
CA SER A 45 6.80 0.10 -10.69
C SER A 45 5.74 0.20 -9.58
N SER A 46 4.92 1.25 -9.64
CA SER A 46 3.82 1.42 -8.68
C SER A 46 2.84 0.24 -8.73
N LEU A 47 2.51 -0.25 -9.92
CA LEU A 47 1.60 -1.39 -10.05
C LEU A 47 2.22 -2.70 -9.56
N GLU A 48 3.51 -2.90 -9.78
CA GLU A 48 4.21 -4.07 -9.25
C GLU A 48 4.22 -4.05 -7.72
N ALA A 49 4.51 -2.88 -7.14
CA ALA A 49 4.49 -2.71 -5.70
C ALA A 49 3.10 -2.98 -5.12
N LEU A 50 2.06 -2.42 -5.75
CA LEU A 50 0.70 -2.60 -5.28
C LEU A 50 0.28 -4.06 -5.35
N THR A 51 0.59 -4.75 -6.45
CA THR A 51 0.27 -6.16 -6.62
C THR A 51 0.96 -7.00 -5.53
N ARG A 52 2.20 -6.71 -5.24
CA ARG A 52 2.96 -7.39 -4.19
C ARG A 52 2.35 -7.14 -2.81
N GLU A 53 2.07 -5.86 -2.49
CA GLU A 53 1.53 -5.50 -1.19
C GLU A 53 0.14 -6.12 -0.95
N VAL A 54 -0.71 -6.12 -1.97
CA VAL A 54 -2.03 -6.75 -1.87
C VAL A 54 -1.90 -8.25 -1.57
N ARG A 55 -0.99 -8.92 -2.25
CA ARG A 55 -0.77 -10.35 -2.01
C ARG A 55 -0.24 -10.60 -0.60
N GLU A 56 0.72 -9.79 -0.15
CA GLU A 56 1.30 -9.94 1.18
C GLU A 56 0.28 -9.69 2.29
N GLU A 57 -0.58 -8.70 2.12
CA GLU A 57 -1.49 -8.26 3.16
C GLU A 57 -2.81 -9.04 3.19
N SER A 58 -3.27 -9.53 2.05
CA SER A 58 -4.59 -10.17 1.95
C SER A 58 -4.57 -11.58 1.37
N GLY A 59 -3.48 -11.98 0.75
CA GLY A 59 -3.41 -13.25 0.04
C GLY A 59 -4.03 -13.23 -1.35
N LEU A 60 -4.62 -12.10 -1.76
CA LEU A 60 -5.24 -11.98 -3.07
C LEU A 60 -4.19 -11.71 -4.15
N VAL A 61 -4.40 -12.28 -5.32
CA VAL A 61 -3.54 -12.04 -6.47
C VAL A 61 -4.31 -11.20 -7.47
N ALA A 62 -3.87 -9.95 -7.64
CA ALA A 62 -4.47 -9.05 -8.62
C ALA A 62 -3.87 -9.35 -9.99
N ALA A 63 -4.72 -9.70 -10.94
CA ALA A 63 -4.29 -10.00 -12.30
C ALA A 63 -4.39 -8.80 -13.22
N ASP A 64 -5.24 -7.83 -12.87
CA ASP A 64 -5.52 -6.69 -13.72
C ASP A 64 -5.92 -5.49 -12.87
N TRP A 65 -5.34 -4.34 -13.17
CA TRP A 65 -5.67 -3.08 -12.51
C TRP A 65 -6.28 -2.14 -13.55
N SER A 66 -7.57 -1.90 -13.45
CA SER A 66 -8.30 -1.11 -14.43
C SER A 66 -8.70 0.26 -13.93
N THR A 67 -8.43 0.58 -12.68
CA THR A 67 -8.88 1.82 -12.06
C THR A 67 -7.72 2.73 -11.70
N LEU A 68 -8.07 3.99 -11.39
CA LEU A 68 -7.12 5.01 -11.01
C LEU A 68 -6.31 4.59 -9.78
N LEU A 69 -5.02 4.76 -9.88
CA LEU A 69 -4.06 4.46 -8.83
C LEU A 69 -3.59 5.77 -8.21
N TYR A 70 -3.71 5.87 -6.90
CA TYR A 70 -3.16 7.00 -6.17
C TYR A 70 -1.79 6.64 -5.62
N THR A 71 -0.83 7.53 -5.84
CA THR A 71 0.49 7.41 -5.25
C THR A 71 0.79 8.66 -4.45
N ALA A 72 1.62 8.52 -3.44
CA ALA A 72 2.07 9.65 -2.64
C ALA A 72 3.52 9.45 -2.29
N GLU A 73 4.27 10.53 -2.28
CA GLU A 73 5.63 10.51 -1.76
C GLU A 73 5.59 10.68 -0.25
N VAL A 74 6.37 9.85 0.41
CA VAL A 74 6.48 9.88 1.87
C VAL A 74 7.92 10.27 2.21
N GLN A 75 8.06 11.24 3.09
CA GLN A 75 9.36 11.68 3.57
C GLN A 75 9.67 11.02 4.89
N PHE A 76 10.83 10.43 4.98
CA PHE A 76 11.34 9.86 6.23
C PHE A 76 12.50 10.71 6.72
N ARG A 77 12.43 11.08 7.99
CA ARG A 77 13.51 11.83 8.63
C ARG A 77 14.30 10.89 9.50
N GLU A 78 15.59 10.89 9.30
CA GLU A 78 16.52 10.08 10.07
C GLU A 78 17.36 11.02 10.93
N THR A 79 17.46 10.71 12.21
CA THR A 79 18.24 11.51 13.15
C THR A 79 19.46 10.74 13.61
#